data_8687463f15d2acb7fc7541ea39811b60
#
_entry.id   8687463f15d2acb7fc7541ea39811b60
#
_cell.length_a   1.000
_cell.length_b   1.000
_cell.length_c   1.000
_cell.angle_alpha   90.00
_cell.angle_beta   90.00
_cell.angle_gamma   90.00
#
_symmetry.space_group_name_H-M   'P 1'
#
loop_
_entity.id
_entity.type
_entity.pdbx_description
1 polymer ?
#
loop_
_entity_poly.entity_id
_entity_poly.type
_entity_poly.pdbx_seq_one_letter_code
_entity_poly.pdbx_strand_id
1 'polypeptide(L)'
;PETLLFISAESVRELIVAYRNKGLCSKRWKSAEAMIVAIEKEFYVKILPLKKEHMQTYAHMEINEAQGHKDPSDHVIIAHAITEHLPLISSDTRFGFYRSQGLDLVFNQK
;
A
#
# COMPACT_ATOMS: atom_id res chain seq x y z
N PRO A 1 -24.10 -1.49 -5.66
CA PRO A 1 -23.17 -0.49 -5.12
C PRO A 1 -21.77 -0.76 -5.59
N GLU A 2 -21.10 0.28 -5.88
CA GLU A 2 -19.75 0.16 -6.40
C GLU A 2 -18.75 0.20 -5.28
N THR A 3 -17.77 -0.70 -5.37
CA THR A 3 -16.65 -0.69 -4.45
C THR A 3 -15.59 0.26 -4.99
N LEU A 4 -15.21 1.23 -4.16
CA LEU A 4 -14.12 2.13 -4.50
C LEU A 4 -12.81 1.51 -4.02
N LEU A 5 -11.85 1.43 -4.94
CA LEU A 5 -10.54 0.88 -4.64
C LEU A 5 -9.50 2.00 -4.63
N PHE A 6 -8.60 1.91 -3.66
CA PHE A 6 -7.52 2.89 -3.49
C PHE A 6 -6.19 2.17 -3.42
N ILE A 7 -5.14 2.86 -3.82
CA ILE A 7 -3.77 2.38 -3.67
C ILE A 7 -2.93 3.52 -3.10
N SER A 8 -2.07 3.20 -2.13
CA SER A 8 -1.16 4.20 -1.56
C SER A 8 -0.12 4.61 -2.60
N ALA A 9 0.25 5.89 -2.59
CA ALA A 9 1.39 6.37 -3.38
C ALA A 9 2.66 5.57 -3.07
N GLU A 10 2.79 5.05 -1.84
CA GLU A 10 3.94 4.20 -1.49
C GLU A 10 3.94 2.90 -2.30
N SER A 11 2.76 2.28 -2.47
CA SER A 11 2.66 1.07 -3.29
C SER A 11 2.96 1.37 -4.75
N VAL A 12 2.56 2.54 -5.23
CA VAL A 12 2.88 2.97 -6.60
C VAL A 12 4.39 3.12 -6.76
N ARG A 13 5.07 3.68 -5.76
CA ARG A 13 6.52 3.80 -5.77
C ARG A 13 7.17 2.42 -5.91
N GLU A 14 6.68 1.43 -5.16
CA GLU A 14 7.20 0.07 -5.26
C GLU A 14 6.98 -0.52 -6.66
N LEU A 15 5.83 -0.25 -7.26
CA LEU A 15 5.55 -0.71 -8.62
C LEU A 15 6.50 -0.08 -9.63
N ILE A 16 6.85 1.19 -9.45
CA ILE A 16 7.81 1.87 -10.32
C ILE A 16 9.18 1.21 -10.21
N VAL A 17 9.63 0.93 -8.98
CA VAL A 17 10.91 0.27 -8.75
C VAL A 17 10.91 -1.11 -9.40
N ALA A 18 9.83 -1.88 -9.24
CA ALA A 18 9.71 -3.20 -9.84
C ALA A 18 9.72 -3.12 -11.37
N TYR A 19 9.04 -2.12 -11.93
CA TYR A 19 9.04 -1.91 -13.38
C TYR A 19 10.46 -1.66 -13.89
N ARG A 20 11.19 -0.77 -13.22
CA ARG A 20 12.53 -0.38 -13.66
C ARG A 20 13.57 -1.47 -13.47
N ASN A 21 13.48 -2.20 -12.36
CA ASN A 21 14.54 -3.13 -11.96
C ASN A 21 14.26 -4.57 -12.38
N LYS A 22 13.00 -4.96 -12.49
CA LYS A 22 12.61 -6.33 -12.75
C LYS A 22 11.78 -6.51 -14.02
N GLY A 23 11.53 -5.41 -14.74
CA GLY A 23 10.74 -5.46 -15.95
C GLY A 23 9.26 -5.76 -15.72
N LEU A 24 8.74 -5.50 -14.51
CA LEU A 24 7.35 -5.75 -14.20
C LEU A 24 6.44 -5.02 -15.20
N CYS A 25 5.57 -5.77 -15.87
CA CYS A 25 4.59 -5.23 -16.81
C CYS A 25 5.19 -4.45 -17.99
N SER A 26 6.50 -4.61 -18.26
CA SER A 26 7.16 -3.85 -19.32
C SER A 26 6.66 -4.22 -20.71
N LYS A 27 6.02 -5.39 -20.85
CA LYS A 27 5.42 -5.79 -22.12
C LYS A 27 4.06 -5.13 -22.36
N ARG A 28 3.37 -4.78 -21.28
CA ARG A 28 2.03 -4.19 -21.37
C ARG A 28 2.08 -2.67 -21.49
N TRP A 29 2.98 -2.04 -20.74
CA TRP A 29 3.12 -0.58 -20.75
C TRP A 29 4.55 -0.20 -21.10
N LYS A 30 4.68 0.79 -21.99
CA LYS A 30 5.98 1.18 -22.52
C LYS A 30 6.82 1.96 -21.52
N SER A 31 6.22 2.48 -20.47
CA SER A 31 6.92 3.26 -19.46
C SER A 31 6.24 3.11 -18.12
N ALA A 32 6.99 3.42 -17.05
CA ALA A 32 6.41 3.43 -15.71
C ALA A 32 5.30 4.47 -15.62
N GLU A 33 5.46 5.60 -16.30
CA GLU A 33 4.43 6.64 -16.30
C GLU A 33 3.13 6.12 -16.93
N ALA A 34 3.24 5.40 -18.06
CA ALA A 34 2.07 4.82 -18.70
C ALA A 34 1.37 3.81 -17.77
N MET A 35 2.14 3.05 -17.01
CA MET A 35 1.59 2.12 -16.03
C MET A 35 0.81 2.86 -14.95
N ILE A 36 1.34 3.96 -14.44
CA ILE A 36 0.67 4.75 -13.39
C ILE A 36 -0.65 5.30 -13.91
N VAL A 37 -0.66 5.84 -15.14
CA VAL A 37 -1.88 6.36 -15.75
C VAL A 37 -2.93 5.25 -15.86
N ALA A 38 -2.49 4.03 -16.20
CA ALA A 38 -3.40 2.90 -16.36
C ALA A 38 -4.06 2.49 -15.04
N ILE A 39 -3.37 2.66 -13.90
CA ILE A 39 -3.94 2.34 -12.60
C ILE A 39 -5.28 3.05 -12.43
N GLU A 40 -5.32 4.35 -12.70
CA GLU A 40 -6.56 5.10 -12.51
C GLU A 40 -7.51 4.99 -13.70
N LYS A 41 -7.00 4.96 -14.93
CA LYS A 41 -7.85 5.03 -16.12
C LYS A 41 -8.36 3.68 -16.60
N GLU A 42 -7.56 2.62 -16.44
CA GLU A 42 -7.96 1.29 -16.90
C GLU A 42 -8.55 0.45 -15.78
N PHE A 43 -7.98 0.56 -14.58
CA PHE A 43 -8.41 -0.28 -13.45
C PHE A 43 -9.27 0.46 -12.44
N TYR A 44 -9.47 1.76 -12.63
CA TYR A 44 -10.32 2.58 -11.76
C TYR A 44 -9.91 2.52 -10.29
N VAL A 45 -8.61 2.40 -10.04
CA VAL A 45 -8.05 2.43 -8.69
C VAL A 45 -7.48 3.82 -8.44
N LYS A 46 -7.97 4.49 -7.41
CA LYS A 46 -7.54 5.85 -7.12
C LYS A 46 -6.25 5.83 -6.32
N ILE A 47 -5.27 6.61 -6.78
CA ILE A 47 -3.99 6.74 -6.08
C ILE A 47 -4.15 7.79 -4.97
N LEU A 48 -3.84 7.39 -3.73
CA LEU A 48 -3.90 8.30 -2.58
C LEU A 48 -2.51 8.85 -2.28
N PRO A 49 -2.36 10.18 -2.24
CA PRO A 49 -1.06 10.79 -1.97
C PRO A 49 -0.66 10.60 -0.50
N LEU A 50 0.65 10.54 -0.27
CA LEU A 50 1.19 10.54 1.08
C LEU A 50 1.26 11.97 1.59
N LYS A 51 0.83 12.16 2.84
CA LYS A 51 0.76 13.47 3.47
C LYS A 51 1.48 13.44 4.80
N LYS A 52 1.66 14.62 5.38
CA LYS A 52 2.31 14.77 6.68
C LYS A 52 1.63 13.91 7.76
N GLU A 53 0.30 13.85 7.74
CA GLU A 53 -0.47 13.08 8.73
C GLU A 53 -0.10 11.60 8.69
N HIS A 54 0.15 11.06 7.51
CA HIS A 54 0.54 9.67 7.35
C HIS A 54 1.91 9.41 7.97
N MET A 55 2.83 10.36 7.81
CA MET A 55 4.14 10.25 8.41
C MET A 55 4.09 10.37 9.93
N GLN A 56 3.19 11.20 10.45
CA GLN A 56 3.00 11.32 11.90
C GLN A 56 2.50 10.01 12.50
N THR A 57 1.55 9.36 11.83
CA THR A 57 1.06 8.04 12.26
C THR A 57 2.21 7.02 12.23
N TYR A 58 2.99 7.00 11.16
CA TYR A 58 4.12 6.10 11.04
C TYR A 58 5.11 6.31 12.19
N ALA A 59 5.40 7.57 12.52
CA ALA A 59 6.35 7.89 13.59
C ALA A 59 5.89 7.39 14.94
N HIS A 60 4.59 7.27 15.17
CA HIS A 60 4.03 6.82 16.44
C HIS A 60 3.76 5.32 16.49
N MET A 61 3.77 4.64 15.35
CA MET A 61 3.46 3.21 15.31
C MET A 61 4.49 2.38 16.03
N GLU A 62 4.02 1.33 16.69
CA GLU A 62 4.88 0.26 17.14
C GLU A 62 5.02 -0.76 16.02
N ILE A 63 6.23 -1.22 15.78
CA ILE A 63 6.55 -2.17 14.70
C ILE A 63 6.50 -3.59 15.25
N ASN A 64 6.01 -4.50 14.43
CA ASN A 64 5.90 -5.91 14.79
C ASN A 64 7.29 -6.58 14.74
N GLU A 65 8.13 -6.29 15.72
CA GLU A 65 9.50 -6.80 15.73
C GLU A 65 9.53 -8.28 16.07
N ALA A 66 8.56 -8.75 16.85
CA ALA A 66 8.51 -10.16 17.25
C ALA A 66 8.41 -11.09 16.05
N GLN A 67 7.71 -10.67 14.99
CA GLN A 67 7.61 -11.44 13.76
C GLN A 67 8.55 -10.95 12.66
N GLY A 68 9.47 -10.08 12.99
CA GLY A 68 10.48 -9.61 12.05
C GLY A 68 9.92 -8.78 10.91
N HIS A 69 8.87 -8.01 11.16
CA HIS A 69 8.24 -7.19 10.12
C HIS A 69 9.05 -5.91 9.91
N LYS A 70 10.03 -5.97 9.00
CA LYS A 70 11.04 -4.92 8.85
C LYS A 70 10.90 -4.11 7.56
N ASP A 71 9.93 -4.38 6.72
CA ASP A 71 9.77 -3.68 5.45
C ASP A 71 9.20 -2.28 5.67
N PRO A 72 10.01 -1.21 5.48
CA PRO A 72 9.52 0.16 5.72
C PRO A 72 8.34 0.54 4.81
N SER A 73 8.31 -0.01 3.61
CA SER A 73 7.21 0.27 2.69
C SER A 73 5.88 -0.23 3.23
N ASP A 74 5.88 -1.46 3.79
CA ASP A 74 4.69 -2.00 4.44
C ASP A 74 4.25 -1.10 5.61
N HIS A 75 5.21 -0.59 6.40
CA HIS A 75 4.89 0.25 7.54
C HIS A 75 4.20 1.55 7.09
N VAL A 76 4.66 2.15 6.00
CA VAL A 76 4.05 3.36 5.46
C VAL A 76 2.64 3.08 4.95
N ILE A 77 2.45 1.95 4.27
CA ILE A 77 1.12 1.57 3.76
C ILE A 77 0.15 1.35 4.92
N ILE A 78 0.60 0.69 5.98
CA ILE A 78 -0.22 0.47 7.17
C ILE A 78 -0.58 1.80 7.83
N ALA A 79 0.40 2.69 8.00
CA ALA A 79 0.15 4.01 8.58
C ALA A 79 -0.84 4.81 7.73
N HIS A 80 -0.74 4.72 6.42
CA HIS A 80 -1.65 5.38 5.49
C HIS A 80 -3.08 4.91 5.72
N ALA A 81 -3.29 3.59 5.79
CA ALA A 81 -4.61 3.01 5.99
C ALA A 81 -5.19 3.39 7.36
N ILE A 82 -4.36 3.37 8.41
CA ILE A 82 -4.81 3.76 9.76
C ILE A 82 -5.28 5.20 9.76
N THR A 83 -4.49 6.10 9.20
CA THR A 83 -4.79 7.54 9.19
C THR A 83 -6.09 7.84 8.45
N GLU A 84 -6.29 7.18 7.31
CA GLU A 84 -7.45 7.42 6.47
C GLU A 84 -8.68 6.62 6.89
N HIS A 85 -8.52 5.74 7.89
CA HIS A 85 -9.60 4.83 8.34
C HIS A 85 -10.15 3.98 7.20
N LEU A 86 -9.25 3.53 6.31
CA LEU A 86 -9.62 2.69 5.19
C LEU A 86 -9.24 1.23 5.46
N PRO A 87 -10.08 0.28 5.06
CA PRO A 87 -9.71 -1.13 5.16
C PRO A 87 -8.50 -1.42 4.29
N LEU A 88 -7.57 -2.20 4.83
CA LEU A 88 -6.38 -2.65 4.10
C LEU A 88 -6.49 -4.14 3.86
N ILE A 89 -6.37 -4.54 2.60
CA ILE A 89 -6.41 -5.95 2.23
C ILE A 89 -4.97 -6.47 2.16
N SER A 90 -4.69 -7.54 2.89
CA SER A 90 -3.37 -8.15 2.88
C SER A 90 -3.47 -9.63 3.22
N SER A 91 -2.54 -10.42 2.69
CA SER A 91 -2.39 -11.84 3.04
C SER A 91 -1.21 -12.07 3.98
N ASP A 92 -0.52 -11.02 4.39
CA ASP A 92 0.64 -11.12 5.27
C ASP A 92 0.15 -11.21 6.73
N THR A 93 0.43 -12.35 7.37
CA THR A 93 -0.03 -12.60 8.74
C THR A 93 0.55 -11.62 9.76
N ARG A 94 1.67 -10.97 9.44
CA ARG A 94 2.29 -10.00 10.35
C ARG A 94 1.48 -8.71 10.48
N PHE A 95 0.59 -8.44 9.54
CA PHE A 95 -0.22 -7.22 9.55
C PHE A 95 -1.26 -7.22 10.68
N GLY A 96 -1.67 -8.39 11.17
CA GLY A 96 -2.65 -8.47 12.26
C GLY A 96 -2.19 -7.77 13.54
N PHE A 97 -0.88 -7.66 13.75
CA PHE A 97 -0.30 -6.96 14.90
C PHE A 97 -0.80 -5.52 15.01
N TYR A 98 -1.07 -4.90 13.87
CA TYR A 98 -1.42 -3.46 13.83
C TYR A 98 -2.90 -3.19 14.05
N ARG A 99 -3.72 -4.23 14.20
CA ARG A 99 -5.15 -4.04 14.47
C ARG A 99 -5.39 -3.24 15.76
N SER A 100 -4.60 -3.51 16.79
CA SER A 100 -4.72 -2.80 18.07
C SER A 100 -4.33 -1.34 17.94
N GLN A 101 -3.64 -0.96 16.88
CA GLN A 101 -3.23 0.41 16.61
C GLN A 101 -4.16 1.12 15.64
N GLY A 102 -5.29 0.50 15.30
CA GLY A 102 -6.30 1.13 14.46
C GLY A 102 -6.38 0.62 13.03
N LEU A 103 -5.60 -0.39 12.68
CA LEU A 103 -5.66 -0.95 11.34
C LEU A 103 -6.93 -1.80 11.17
N ASP A 104 -7.74 -1.45 10.16
CA ASP A 104 -8.87 -2.26 9.75
C ASP A 104 -8.36 -3.23 8.68
N LEU A 105 -7.94 -4.40 9.12
CA LEU A 105 -7.32 -5.38 8.22
C LEU A 105 -8.36 -6.35 7.70
N VAL A 106 -8.45 -6.43 6.38
CA VAL A 106 -9.19 -7.49 5.71
C VAL A 106 -8.16 -8.54 5.27
N PHE A 107 -8.11 -9.63 6.01
CA PHE A 107 -7.12 -10.66 5.74
C PHE A 107 -7.56 -11.48 4.52
N ASN A 108 -6.72 -11.47 3.49
CA ASN A 108 -6.99 -12.23 2.27
C ASN A 108 -6.26 -13.57 2.36
N GLN A 109 -6.99 -14.59 2.71
CA GLN A 109 -6.45 -15.93 2.83
C GLN A 109 -6.44 -16.60 1.46
N LYS A 110 -5.28 -17.04 1.06
CA LYS A 110 -5.13 -17.68 -0.25
C LYS A 110 -5.46 -19.16 -0.20
#